data_0c1f05c286dcbef59ea97a2d9276a796
#
_entry.id   0c1f05c286dcbef59ea97a2d9276a796
#
_cell.length_a   1.000
_cell.length_b   1.000
_cell.length_c   1.000
_cell.angle_alpha   90.00
_cell.angle_beta   90.00
_cell.angle_gamma   90.00
#
_symmetry.space_group_name_H-M   'P 1'
#
loop_
_entity.id
_entity.type
_entity.pdbx_description
1 polymer ?
#
loop_
_entity_poly.entity_id
_entity_poly.type
_entity_poly.pdbx_seq_one_letter_code
_entity_poly.pdbx_strand_id
1 'polypeptide(L)'
;MAAVKRLKDINISLQIKQILQERIVSGFYPAERKLPAVRALAQEFAISPVTVLKAFDLLEPEGFIRRTERHGVFPTIPGDTPASPFRIAFCFPPQKFLPDVIGVEEWSLASEFHRGLLAGAVEHNAEVSFLQFRPLEEEDLAQVRLKLLNFDLCIFVSGELSSLARALSSECCIWLLRHTRRVEYGLPMIDYDRKTAVAMLVDEMVKRGIKSAGFITNDDGRLDNLSRVNYFTECCAKAGITVAPQHCWLLNLSPEKVQEQLSLKFSTLTSVPEIFFCDHSSCMDEICLEGNRHGFMYGRDFTLTAICSGATMNNLPSSYWYVRIPRFEMGRNTVKLAVAARKSPGALPAVLPLYLPETVEDKRILL
;
A
#
# COMPACT_ATOMS: atom_id res chain seq x y z
N MET A 1 40.78 -22.20 -36.68
CA MET A 1 39.58 -22.72 -37.43
C MET A 1 38.31 -22.77 -36.61
N ALA A 2 38.28 -23.17 -35.33
CA ALA A 2 37.05 -23.21 -34.51
C ALA A 2 36.42 -21.84 -34.25
N ALA A 3 37.19 -20.79 -34.01
CA ALA A 3 36.68 -19.45 -33.74
C ALA A 3 36.00 -18.80 -34.97
N VAL A 4 36.53 -18.99 -36.18
CA VAL A 4 35.95 -18.47 -37.42
C VAL A 4 34.64 -19.20 -37.78
N LYS A 5 34.55 -20.48 -37.49
CA LYS A 5 33.32 -21.27 -37.67
C LYS A 5 32.23 -20.81 -36.69
N ARG A 6 32.58 -20.47 -35.44
CA ARG A 6 31.68 -19.95 -34.42
C ARG A 6 31.14 -18.56 -34.76
N LEU A 7 31.95 -17.68 -35.36
CA LEU A 7 31.50 -16.34 -35.82
C LEU A 7 30.52 -16.43 -37.02
N LYS A 8 30.78 -17.35 -37.99
CA LYS A 8 29.85 -17.60 -39.09
C LYS A 8 28.51 -18.16 -38.58
N ASP A 9 28.53 -19.09 -37.64
CA ASP A 9 27.31 -19.68 -37.04
C ASP A 9 26.48 -18.65 -36.28
N ILE A 10 27.12 -17.68 -35.60
CA ILE A 10 26.45 -16.60 -34.90
C ILE A 10 25.80 -15.65 -35.89
N ASN A 11 26.44 -15.33 -37.00
CA ASN A 11 25.91 -14.45 -38.02
C ASN A 11 24.67 -15.09 -38.70
N ILE A 12 24.70 -16.37 -39.02
CA ILE A 12 23.60 -17.09 -39.60
C ILE A 12 22.41 -17.18 -38.64
N SER A 13 22.63 -17.46 -37.37
CA SER A 13 21.52 -17.52 -36.39
C SER A 13 20.85 -16.17 -36.17
N LEU A 14 21.60 -15.04 -36.25
CA LEU A 14 21.05 -13.70 -36.22
C LEU A 14 20.21 -13.38 -37.48
N GLN A 15 20.65 -13.80 -38.66
CA GLN A 15 19.89 -13.64 -39.87
C GLN A 15 18.59 -14.44 -39.85
N ILE A 16 18.62 -15.69 -39.39
CA ILE A 16 17.40 -16.50 -39.23
C ILE A 16 16.48 -15.91 -38.19
N LYS A 17 17.02 -15.42 -37.07
CA LYS A 17 16.27 -14.67 -36.06
C LYS A 17 15.47 -13.54 -36.72
N GLN A 18 16.15 -12.70 -37.52
CA GLN A 18 15.53 -11.54 -38.19
C GLN A 18 14.44 -11.96 -39.15
N ILE A 19 14.67 -12.98 -39.97
CA ILE A 19 13.68 -13.50 -40.91
C ILE A 19 12.45 -14.04 -40.19
N LEU A 20 12.66 -14.80 -39.10
CA LEU A 20 11.55 -15.34 -38.29
C LEU A 20 10.78 -14.22 -37.62
N GLN A 21 11.48 -13.22 -37.09
CA GLN A 21 10.88 -12.02 -36.48
C GLN A 21 9.98 -11.27 -37.49
N GLU A 22 10.46 -11.00 -38.70
CA GLU A 22 9.69 -10.36 -39.76
C GLU A 22 8.46 -11.18 -40.15
N ARG A 23 8.59 -12.49 -40.27
CA ARG A 23 7.47 -13.39 -40.58
C ARG A 23 6.42 -13.47 -39.47
N ILE A 24 6.84 -13.37 -38.19
CA ILE A 24 5.95 -13.32 -37.03
C ILE A 24 5.19 -11.98 -37.06
N VAL A 25 5.90 -10.86 -37.19
CA VAL A 25 5.31 -9.51 -37.17
C VAL A 25 4.36 -9.31 -38.37
N SER A 26 4.69 -9.85 -39.53
CA SER A 26 3.81 -9.78 -40.73
C SER A 26 2.60 -10.70 -40.65
N GLY A 27 2.47 -11.56 -39.62
CA GLY A 27 1.38 -12.53 -39.49
C GLY A 27 1.51 -13.77 -40.39
N PHE A 28 2.65 -13.96 -41.07
CA PHE A 28 2.93 -15.17 -41.84
C PHE A 28 2.87 -16.43 -40.95
N TYR A 29 3.27 -16.31 -39.68
CA TYR A 29 3.03 -17.30 -38.62
C TYR A 29 1.97 -16.76 -37.66
N PRO A 30 0.69 -17.21 -37.77
CA PRO A 30 -0.37 -16.76 -36.87
C PRO A 30 -0.11 -17.19 -35.42
N ALA A 31 -0.47 -16.34 -34.46
CA ALA A 31 -0.18 -16.54 -33.00
C ALA A 31 -0.83 -17.83 -32.43
N GLU A 32 -1.95 -18.27 -33.01
CA GLU A 32 -2.69 -19.47 -32.60
C GLU A 32 -2.07 -20.77 -33.13
N ARG A 33 -1.15 -20.68 -34.08
CA ARG A 33 -0.53 -21.85 -34.74
C ARG A 33 0.94 -22.00 -34.30
N LYS A 34 1.35 -23.24 -34.08
CA LYS A 34 2.74 -23.56 -33.82
C LYS A 34 3.64 -23.15 -34.98
N LEU A 35 4.83 -22.67 -34.66
CA LEU A 35 5.89 -22.58 -35.66
C LEU A 35 6.20 -23.98 -36.25
N PRO A 36 6.66 -24.05 -37.50
CA PRO A 36 7.14 -25.29 -38.03
C PRO A 36 8.20 -25.95 -37.16
N ALA A 37 8.25 -27.26 -37.16
CA ALA A 37 9.24 -28.00 -36.37
C ALA A 37 10.66 -27.56 -36.74
N VAL A 38 11.58 -27.57 -35.76
CA VAL A 38 12.97 -27.15 -35.95
C VAL A 38 13.63 -27.83 -37.16
N ARG A 39 13.33 -29.11 -37.42
CA ARG A 39 13.85 -29.81 -38.58
C ARG A 39 13.27 -29.28 -39.88
N ALA A 40 12.01 -28.89 -39.90
CA ALA A 40 11.36 -28.30 -41.09
C ALA A 40 11.94 -26.92 -41.42
N LEU A 41 12.14 -26.08 -40.43
CA LEU A 41 12.80 -24.78 -40.61
C LEU A 41 14.27 -24.94 -41.02
N ALA A 42 14.96 -25.91 -40.48
CA ALA A 42 16.33 -26.20 -40.87
C ALA A 42 16.43 -26.65 -42.35
N GLN A 43 15.47 -27.39 -42.80
CA GLN A 43 15.37 -27.82 -44.22
C GLN A 43 14.97 -26.65 -45.11
N GLU A 44 13.98 -25.83 -44.72
CA GLU A 44 13.52 -24.66 -45.46
C GLU A 44 14.65 -23.65 -45.70
N PHE A 45 15.45 -23.37 -44.63
CA PHE A 45 16.54 -22.40 -44.72
C PHE A 45 17.90 -23.00 -45.13
N ALA A 46 17.95 -24.30 -45.43
CA ALA A 46 19.18 -25.03 -45.74
C ALA A 46 20.32 -24.88 -44.69
N ILE A 47 19.96 -24.94 -43.42
CA ILE A 47 20.85 -24.77 -42.26
C ILE A 47 20.76 -25.93 -41.28
N SER A 48 21.65 -25.93 -40.26
CA SER A 48 21.61 -26.95 -39.23
C SER A 48 20.43 -26.74 -38.25
N PRO A 49 19.82 -27.82 -37.69
CA PRO A 49 18.81 -27.69 -36.62
C PRO A 49 19.31 -26.90 -35.43
N VAL A 50 20.60 -26.99 -35.13
CA VAL A 50 21.24 -26.25 -34.01
C VAL A 50 21.22 -24.74 -34.27
N THR A 51 21.35 -24.30 -35.53
CA THR A 51 21.30 -22.89 -35.89
C THR A 51 19.88 -22.35 -35.70
N VAL A 52 18.83 -23.12 -35.99
CA VAL A 52 17.43 -22.76 -35.72
C VAL A 52 17.18 -22.65 -34.22
N LEU A 53 17.69 -23.60 -33.43
CA LEU A 53 17.56 -23.53 -31.96
C LEU A 53 18.23 -22.29 -31.39
N LYS A 54 19.42 -21.92 -31.88
CA LYS A 54 20.09 -20.67 -31.48
C LYS A 54 19.29 -19.43 -31.85
N ALA A 55 18.63 -19.41 -33.01
CA ALA A 55 17.73 -18.33 -33.39
C ALA A 55 16.51 -18.26 -32.45
N PHE A 56 15.95 -19.39 -32.04
CA PHE A 56 14.87 -19.47 -31.06
C PHE A 56 15.33 -18.98 -29.68
N ASP A 57 16.56 -19.31 -29.24
CA ASP A 57 17.14 -18.84 -27.98
C ASP A 57 17.33 -17.32 -27.95
N LEU A 58 17.41 -16.68 -29.12
CA LEU A 58 17.46 -15.23 -29.23
C LEU A 58 16.07 -14.58 -29.32
N LEU A 59 15.09 -15.26 -29.95
CA LEU A 59 13.72 -14.74 -30.12
C LEU A 59 12.88 -14.83 -28.85
N GLU A 60 13.11 -15.83 -28.02
CA GLU A 60 12.33 -16.08 -26.80
C GLU A 60 12.50 -14.99 -25.75
N PRO A 61 13.72 -14.53 -25.37
CA PRO A 61 13.92 -13.41 -24.46
C PRO A 61 13.36 -12.08 -24.99
N GLU A 62 13.32 -11.92 -26.32
CA GLU A 62 12.77 -10.74 -26.97
C GLU A 62 11.24 -10.81 -27.13
N GLY A 63 10.62 -11.92 -26.69
CA GLY A 63 9.17 -12.07 -26.69
C GLY A 63 8.51 -12.36 -28.04
N PHE A 64 9.29 -12.77 -29.08
CA PHE A 64 8.74 -13.13 -30.38
C PHE A 64 8.30 -14.59 -30.49
N ILE A 65 8.71 -15.43 -29.57
CA ILE A 65 8.25 -16.82 -29.47
C ILE A 65 8.06 -17.24 -28.02
N ARG A 66 7.21 -18.24 -27.81
CA ARG A 66 7.01 -18.91 -26.52
C ARG A 66 7.12 -20.41 -26.69
N ARG A 67 8.02 -21.04 -25.90
CA ARG A 67 8.11 -22.49 -25.81
C ARG A 67 7.17 -23.03 -24.77
N THR A 68 6.40 -24.05 -25.12
CA THR A 68 5.50 -24.72 -24.18
C THR A 68 5.91 -26.18 -24.10
N GLU A 69 6.16 -26.67 -22.89
CA GLU A 69 6.52 -28.07 -22.67
C GLU A 69 5.50 -28.99 -23.32
N ARG A 70 5.99 -29.96 -24.13
CA ARG A 70 5.20 -30.94 -24.88
C ARG A 70 4.25 -30.38 -25.98
N HIS A 71 4.08 -29.07 -26.09
CA HIS A 71 3.16 -28.47 -27.05
C HIS A 71 3.83 -27.73 -28.22
N GLY A 72 5.12 -27.44 -28.15
CA GLY A 72 5.90 -26.85 -29.22
C GLY A 72 6.21 -25.36 -29.05
N VAL A 73 6.60 -24.68 -30.13
CA VAL A 73 6.96 -23.26 -30.15
C VAL A 73 5.86 -22.49 -30.86
N PHE A 74 5.38 -21.43 -30.21
CA PHE A 74 4.33 -20.55 -30.73
C PHE A 74 4.91 -19.17 -31.01
N PRO A 75 4.54 -18.53 -32.13
CA PRO A 75 4.88 -17.15 -32.39
C PRO A 75 4.13 -16.25 -31.41
N THR A 76 4.75 -15.17 -31.01
CA THR A 76 4.18 -14.11 -30.19
C THR A 76 4.63 -12.76 -30.76
N ILE A 77 3.79 -11.74 -30.70
CA ILE A 77 4.20 -10.38 -31.06
C ILE A 77 4.56 -9.68 -29.75
N PRO A 78 5.75 -9.09 -29.62
CA PRO A 78 6.08 -8.30 -28.44
C PRO A 78 5.03 -7.20 -28.24
N GLY A 79 4.25 -7.31 -27.19
CA GLY A 79 3.08 -6.46 -26.94
C GLY A 79 1.73 -7.19 -27.01
N ASP A 80 1.60 -8.30 -27.74
CA ASP A 80 0.39 -9.16 -27.79
C ASP A 80 0.47 -10.39 -26.89
N THR A 81 1.65 -10.72 -26.38
CA THR A 81 1.74 -11.68 -25.26
C THR A 81 1.05 -11.03 -24.07
N PRO A 82 0.13 -11.70 -23.37
CA PRO A 82 -0.29 -11.21 -22.09
C PRO A 82 1.01 -11.01 -21.29
N ALA A 83 1.36 -9.74 -21.07
CA ALA A 83 2.58 -9.38 -20.35
C ALA A 83 2.60 -10.23 -19.09
N SER A 84 3.74 -10.81 -18.76
CA SER A 84 3.89 -11.51 -17.46
C SER A 84 3.25 -10.64 -16.41
N PRO A 85 2.40 -11.19 -15.54
CA PRO A 85 1.67 -10.40 -14.58
C PRO A 85 2.65 -9.51 -13.82
N PHE A 86 2.25 -8.27 -13.57
CA PHE A 86 3.06 -7.36 -12.75
C PHE A 86 3.10 -7.88 -11.33
N ARG A 87 4.28 -8.19 -10.79
CA ARG A 87 4.43 -8.84 -9.50
C ARG A 87 4.68 -7.83 -8.40
N ILE A 88 3.80 -7.82 -7.42
CA ILE A 88 3.87 -6.93 -6.25
C ILE A 88 4.15 -7.78 -5.00
N ALA A 89 5.21 -7.47 -4.26
CA ALA A 89 5.41 -7.95 -2.90
C ALA A 89 4.83 -6.94 -1.91
N PHE A 90 3.87 -7.35 -1.10
CA PHE A 90 3.42 -6.58 0.06
C PHE A 90 4.14 -7.10 1.30
N CYS A 91 5.03 -6.26 1.85
CA CYS A 91 5.97 -6.61 2.90
C CYS A 91 5.52 -6.00 4.24
N PHE A 92 5.30 -6.83 5.25
CA PHE A 92 4.82 -6.42 6.57
C PHE A 92 5.58 -7.13 7.69
N PRO A 93 5.68 -6.54 8.90
CA PRO A 93 6.36 -7.16 10.02
C PRO A 93 5.48 -8.25 10.66
N PRO A 94 6.08 -9.26 11.34
CA PRO A 94 5.34 -10.16 12.22
C PRO A 94 4.64 -9.40 13.34
N GLN A 95 3.51 -9.93 13.81
CA GLN A 95 2.68 -9.29 14.84
C GLN A 95 3.44 -8.86 16.09
N LYS A 96 4.44 -9.64 16.53
CA LYS A 96 5.27 -9.30 17.70
C LYS A 96 6.05 -7.97 17.57
N PHE A 97 6.24 -7.44 16.38
CA PHE A 97 6.88 -6.14 16.12
C PHE A 97 5.87 -5.00 15.90
N LEU A 98 4.59 -5.32 15.93
CA LEU A 98 3.55 -4.31 15.94
C LEU A 98 3.32 -3.88 17.39
N PRO A 99 3.25 -2.59 17.68
CA PRO A 99 2.91 -2.13 19.03
C PRO A 99 1.59 -2.73 19.50
N ASP A 100 1.46 -3.06 20.80
CA ASP A 100 0.26 -3.69 21.37
C ASP A 100 -1.02 -2.88 21.17
N VAL A 101 -0.90 -1.57 20.97
CA VAL A 101 -1.99 -0.63 20.64
C VAL A 101 -2.60 -0.89 19.24
N ILE A 102 -1.90 -1.62 18.40
CA ILE A 102 -2.18 -1.77 16.97
C ILE A 102 -3.05 -3.00 16.67
N GLY A 103 -3.36 -3.82 17.66
CA GLY A 103 -3.91 -5.18 17.51
C GLY A 103 -5.04 -5.33 16.50
N VAL A 104 -6.21 -4.76 16.73
CA VAL A 104 -7.40 -5.01 15.89
C VAL A 104 -7.57 -3.98 14.78
N GLU A 105 -7.26 -2.72 15.04
CA GLU A 105 -7.48 -1.61 14.09
C GLU A 105 -6.57 -1.68 12.88
N GLU A 106 -5.30 -1.99 13.07
CA GLU A 106 -4.34 -2.03 11.95
C GLU A 106 -4.52 -3.22 11.04
N TRP A 107 -4.89 -4.37 11.56
CA TRP A 107 -5.27 -5.51 10.72
C TRP A 107 -6.52 -5.20 9.91
N SER A 108 -7.47 -4.46 10.46
CA SER A 108 -8.66 -4.00 9.77
C SER A 108 -8.31 -2.94 8.71
N LEU A 109 -7.44 -1.98 9.03
CA LEU A 109 -6.95 -0.97 8.09
C LEU A 109 -6.14 -1.59 6.96
N ALA A 110 -5.25 -2.54 7.29
CA ALA A 110 -4.52 -3.33 6.32
C ALA A 110 -5.47 -4.15 5.44
N SER A 111 -6.54 -4.72 6.01
CA SER A 111 -7.49 -5.58 5.27
C SER A 111 -8.19 -4.84 4.14
N GLU A 112 -8.64 -3.60 4.33
CA GLU A 112 -9.25 -2.80 3.25
C GLU A 112 -8.24 -2.46 2.16
N PHE A 113 -7.03 -2.04 2.53
CA PHE A 113 -5.96 -1.78 1.59
C PHE A 113 -5.57 -3.04 0.81
N HIS A 114 -5.45 -4.19 1.49
CA HIS A 114 -5.18 -5.47 0.85
C HIS A 114 -6.27 -5.87 -0.14
N ARG A 115 -7.54 -5.72 0.23
CA ARG A 115 -8.68 -5.96 -0.68
C ARG A 115 -8.60 -5.06 -1.90
N GLY A 116 -8.22 -3.80 -1.72
CA GLY A 116 -7.96 -2.87 -2.80
C GLY A 116 -6.81 -3.32 -3.70
N LEU A 117 -5.67 -3.74 -3.13
CA LEU A 117 -4.56 -4.29 -3.91
C LEU A 117 -5.00 -5.50 -4.75
N LEU A 118 -5.73 -6.44 -4.16
CA LEU A 118 -6.23 -7.63 -4.87
C LEU A 118 -7.21 -7.26 -5.99
N ALA A 119 -8.12 -6.32 -5.75
CA ALA A 119 -9.03 -5.83 -6.77
C ALA A 119 -8.27 -5.16 -7.94
N GLY A 120 -7.31 -4.28 -7.63
CA GLY A 120 -6.45 -3.66 -8.63
C GLY A 120 -5.58 -4.67 -9.39
N ALA A 121 -5.13 -5.74 -8.72
CA ALA A 121 -4.37 -6.81 -9.34
C ALA A 121 -5.18 -7.55 -10.43
N VAL A 122 -6.43 -7.87 -10.13
CA VAL A 122 -7.36 -8.49 -11.10
C VAL A 122 -7.58 -7.55 -12.30
N GLU A 123 -7.81 -6.26 -12.05
CA GLU A 123 -8.10 -5.28 -13.10
C GLU A 123 -6.91 -4.99 -14.03
N HIS A 124 -5.69 -5.13 -13.53
CA HIS A 124 -4.48 -4.70 -14.24
C HIS A 124 -3.50 -5.83 -14.57
N ASN A 125 -3.94 -7.09 -14.52
CA ASN A 125 -3.11 -8.27 -14.75
C ASN A 125 -1.83 -8.25 -13.89
N ALA A 126 -2.01 -8.11 -12.57
CA ALA A 126 -0.94 -8.15 -11.58
C ALA A 126 -1.13 -9.31 -10.60
N GLU A 127 -0.05 -9.70 -9.95
CA GLU A 127 -0.03 -10.69 -8.87
C GLU A 127 0.45 -10.01 -7.59
N VAL A 128 -0.21 -10.28 -6.47
CA VAL A 128 0.19 -9.76 -5.16
C VAL A 128 0.59 -10.91 -4.25
N SER A 129 1.80 -10.86 -3.72
CA SER A 129 2.30 -11.78 -2.71
C SER A 129 2.49 -11.07 -1.38
N PHE A 130 2.06 -11.70 -0.31
CA PHE A 130 2.18 -11.16 1.06
C PHE A 130 3.38 -11.81 1.73
N LEU A 131 4.39 -11.00 2.09
CA LEU A 131 5.66 -11.45 2.64
C LEU A 131 5.90 -10.84 4.02
N GLN A 132 6.26 -11.67 5.00
CA GLN A 132 6.68 -11.20 6.31
C GLN A 132 8.21 -11.03 6.37
N PHE A 133 8.64 -9.88 6.88
CA PHE A 133 10.03 -9.57 7.18
C PHE A 133 10.16 -9.00 8.59
N ARG A 134 11.28 -9.29 9.23
CA ARG A 134 11.66 -8.70 10.51
C ARG A 134 12.33 -7.34 10.30
N PRO A 135 12.55 -6.54 11.36
CA PRO A 135 13.40 -5.36 11.28
C PRO A 135 14.80 -5.69 10.75
N LEU A 136 15.47 -4.68 10.18
CA LEU A 136 16.78 -4.84 9.52
C LEU A 136 17.82 -5.57 10.38
N GLU A 137 17.82 -5.35 11.68
CA GLU A 137 18.77 -5.92 12.64
C GLU A 137 18.59 -7.43 12.82
N GLU A 138 17.43 -7.97 12.47
CA GLU A 138 17.08 -9.39 12.61
C GLU A 138 17.00 -10.12 11.25
N GLU A 139 17.32 -9.46 10.13
CA GLU A 139 17.22 -10.05 8.78
C GLU A 139 18.60 -10.21 8.10
N ASP A 140 18.74 -11.27 7.35
CA ASP A 140 19.84 -11.42 6.39
C ASP A 140 19.47 -10.74 5.07
N LEU A 141 20.07 -9.58 4.80
CA LEU A 141 19.81 -8.80 3.60
C LEU A 141 19.99 -9.57 2.30
N ALA A 142 20.97 -10.50 2.24
CA ALA A 142 21.20 -11.31 1.05
C ALA A 142 20.01 -12.24 0.78
N GLN A 143 19.45 -12.86 1.82
CA GLN A 143 18.27 -13.70 1.71
C GLN A 143 17.01 -12.90 1.36
N VAL A 144 16.85 -11.70 1.96
CA VAL A 144 15.72 -10.81 1.62
C VAL A 144 15.80 -10.39 0.16
N ARG A 145 16.98 -10.00 -0.33
CA ARG A 145 17.20 -9.68 -1.75
C ARG A 145 16.77 -10.82 -2.67
N LEU A 146 17.22 -12.04 -2.39
CA LEU A 146 16.86 -13.21 -3.19
C LEU A 146 15.35 -13.43 -3.26
N LYS A 147 14.62 -13.21 -2.15
CA LYS A 147 13.16 -13.33 -2.10
C LYS A 147 12.46 -12.25 -2.95
N LEU A 148 13.06 -11.07 -3.05
CA LEU A 148 12.44 -9.91 -3.72
C LEU A 148 12.83 -9.75 -5.19
N LEU A 149 13.85 -10.45 -5.69
CA LEU A 149 14.37 -10.34 -7.07
C LEU A 149 13.32 -10.51 -8.18
N ASN A 150 12.25 -11.25 -7.91
CA ASN A 150 11.24 -11.59 -8.91
C ASN A 150 10.01 -10.65 -8.85
N PHE A 151 10.06 -9.58 -8.05
CA PHE A 151 8.96 -8.63 -7.93
C PHE A 151 9.29 -7.32 -8.67
N ASP A 152 8.30 -6.80 -9.37
CA ASP A 152 8.41 -5.52 -10.08
C ASP A 152 8.27 -4.34 -9.11
N LEU A 153 7.53 -4.52 -8.00
CA LEU A 153 7.34 -3.55 -6.94
C LEU A 153 7.28 -4.23 -5.58
N CYS A 154 7.95 -3.64 -4.59
CA CYS A 154 7.87 -4.03 -3.20
C CYS A 154 7.23 -2.91 -2.38
N ILE A 155 6.10 -3.18 -1.74
CA ILE A 155 5.40 -2.24 -0.87
C ILE A 155 5.69 -2.63 0.58
N PHE A 156 6.43 -1.80 1.30
CA PHE A 156 6.74 -2.02 2.70
C PHE A 156 5.81 -1.20 3.60
N VAL A 157 5.25 -1.82 4.62
CA VAL A 157 4.58 -1.09 5.69
C VAL A 157 5.64 -0.29 6.45
N SER A 158 5.47 1.05 6.52
CA SER A 158 6.43 1.92 7.19
C SER A 158 6.44 1.69 8.70
N GLY A 159 7.49 2.11 9.35
CA GLY A 159 7.73 1.86 10.77
C GLY A 159 8.89 0.87 10.93
N GLU A 160 8.62 -0.30 11.47
CA GLU A 160 9.65 -1.32 11.77
C GLU A 160 10.44 -1.78 10.54
N LEU A 161 9.79 -1.78 9.35
CA LEU A 161 10.44 -2.17 8.10
C LEU A 161 11.05 -1.01 7.31
N SER A 162 10.99 0.23 7.78
CA SER A 162 11.49 1.38 7.02
C SER A 162 12.99 1.34 6.79
N SER A 163 13.78 0.89 7.78
CA SER A 163 15.23 0.74 7.66
C SER A 163 15.60 -0.36 6.66
N LEU A 164 14.86 -1.48 6.69
CA LEU A 164 15.02 -2.58 5.72
C LEU A 164 14.68 -2.12 4.30
N ALA A 165 13.57 -1.43 4.12
CA ALA A 165 13.16 -0.87 2.84
C ALA A 165 14.23 0.09 2.27
N ARG A 166 14.79 0.95 3.09
CA ARG A 166 15.88 1.85 2.70
C ARG A 166 17.14 1.10 2.26
N ALA A 167 17.54 0.07 3.01
CA ALA A 167 18.72 -0.72 2.68
C ALA A 167 18.60 -1.45 1.33
N LEU A 168 17.38 -1.74 0.87
CA LEU A 168 17.09 -2.44 -0.37
C LEU A 168 16.75 -1.49 -1.55
N SER A 169 16.59 -0.20 -1.31
CA SER A 169 16.04 0.76 -2.29
C SER A 169 16.93 1.01 -3.52
N SER A 170 18.21 0.69 -3.45
CA SER A 170 19.12 0.77 -4.61
C SER A 170 18.97 -0.41 -5.60
N GLU A 171 18.32 -1.48 -5.19
CA GLU A 171 18.25 -2.75 -5.93
C GLU A 171 16.81 -3.14 -6.30
N CYS A 172 15.82 -2.66 -5.54
CA CYS A 172 14.41 -2.96 -5.72
C CYS A 172 13.60 -1.67 -5.91
N CYS A 173 12.53 -1.74 -6.71
CA CYS A 173 11.54 -0.67 -6.73
C CYS A 173 10.71 -0.76 -5.44
N ILE A 174 10.84 0.22 -4.56
CA ILE A 174 10.21 0.20 -3.24
C ILE A 174 9.31 1.41 -3.05
N TRP A 175 8.07 1.14 -2.60
CA TRP A 175 7.15 2.13 -2.09
C TRP A 175 6.85 1.84 -0.61
N LEU A 176 6.66 2.90 0.18
CA LEU A 176 6.26 2.77 1.57
C LEU A 176 4.75 3.01 1.71
N LEU A 177 4.04 2.08 2.31
CA LEU A 177 2.71 2.35 2.83
C LEU A 177 2.87 3.04 4.17
N ARG A 178 2.48 4.31 4.25
CA ARG A 178 2.60 5.07 5.50
C ARG A 178 1.64 4.53 6.53
N HIS A 179 2.19 4.16 7.66
CA HIS A 179 1.47 3.70 8.80
C HIS A 179 1.42 4.79 9.88
N THR A 180 2.35 4.90 10.76
CA THR A 180 2.29 5.86 11.88
C THR A 180 3.53 6.73 12.03
N ARG A 181 4.69 6.33 11.53
CA ARG A 181 5.96 7.05 11.74
C ARG A 181 6.30 7.91 10.54
N ARG A 182 6.64 9.17 10.82
CA ARG A 182 7.27 10.04 9.85
C ARG A 182 8.73 9.61 9.69
N VAL A 183 9.00 8.79 8.70
CA VAL A 183 10.37 8.45 8.33
C VAL A 183 10.60 8.97 6.93
N GLU A 184 11.33 10.08 6.83
CA GLU A 184 11.73 10.66 5.54
C GLU A 184 12.95 9.91 5.03
N TYR A 185 12.72 8.78 4.35
CA TYR A 185 13.81 8.04 3.70
C TYR A 185 13.99 8.38 2.23
N GLY A 186 13.29 9.38 1.69
CA GLY A 186 13.33 9.71 0.26
C GLY A 186 12.69 8.66 -0.65
N LEU A 187 11.96 7.69 -0.07
CA LEU A 187 11.23 6.68 -0.82
C LEU A 187 9.80 7.16 -1.16
N PRO A 188 9.25 6.75 -2.31
CA PRO A 188 7.86 7.01 -2.65
C PRO A 188 6.92 6.47 -1.58
N MET A 189 5.91 7.27 -1.18
CA MET A 189 5.05 6.96 -0.05
C MET A 189 3.57 6.96 -0.45
N ILE A 190 2.88 5.90 -0.09
CA ILE A 190 1.43 5.77 -0.19
C ILE A 190 0.84 6.29 1.12
N ASP A 191 0.10 7.39 1.07
CA ASP A 191 -0.54 8.03 2.23
C ASP A 191 -1.82 8.75 1.79
N TYR A 192 -2.60 9.25 2.76
CA TYR A 192 -3.72 10.17 2.54
C TYR A 192 -3.38 11.57 3.03
N ASP A 193 -4.07 12.60 2.53
CA ASP A 193 -3.87 13.97 2.97
C ASP A 193 -4.49 14.21 4.35
N ARG A 194 -3.65 14.07 5.38
CA ARG A 194 -4.05 14.24 6.78
C ARG A 194 -4.50 15.65 7.11
N LYS A 195 -3.90 16.66 6.47
CA LYS A 195 -4.29 18.06 6.72
C LYS A 195 -5.69 18.31 6.19
N THR A 196 -5.97 17.87 4.96
CA THR A 196 -7.31 17.96 4.41
C THR A 196 -8.31 17.16 5.24
N ALA A 197 -7.94 15.96 5.75
CA ALA A 197 -8.81 15.17 6.60
C ALA A 197 -9.18 15.90 7.90
N VAL A 198 -8.21 16.53 8.57
CA VAL A 198 -8.48 17.34 9.77
C VAL A 198 -9.32 18.58 9.43
N ALA A 199 -9.05 19.26 8.31
CA ALA A 199 -9.85 20.40 7.88
C ALA A 199 -11.31 19.99 7.64
N MET A 200 -11.56 18.88 6.93
CA MET A 200 -12.91 18.35 6.72
C MET A 200 -13.61 17.98 8.04
N LEU A 201 -12.88 17.43 9.00
CA LEU A 201 -13.41 17.10 10.32
C LEU A 201 -13.82 18.36 11.07
N VAL A 202 -13.01 19.42 11.05
CA VAL A 202 -13.32 20.69 11.68
C VAL A 202 -14.48 21.41 10.98
N ASP A 203 -14.53 21.38 9.64
CA ASP A 203 -15.66 21.94 8.88
C ASP A 203 -16.97 21.26 9.25
N GLU A 204 -16.96 19.94 9.46
CA GLU A 204 -18.13 19.19 9.91
C GLU A 204 -18.52 19.54 11.35
N MET A 205 -17.57 19.78 12.24
CA MET A 205 -17.85 20.30 13.58
C MET A 205 -18.59 21.65 13.52
N VAL A 206 -18.14 22.56 12.64
CA VAL A 206 -18.79 23.85 12.45
C VAL A 206 -20.23 23.67 11.96
N LYS A 207 -20.48 22.83 10.96
CA LYS A 207 -21.83 22.56 10.44
C LYS A 207 -22.76 21.99 11.51
N ARG A 208 -22.24 21.20 12.44
CA ARG A 208 -22.98 20.64 13.58
C ARG A 208 -23.12 21.60 14.74
N GLY A 209 -22.57 22.80 14.64
CA GLY A 209 -22.67 23.83 15.65
C GLY A 209 -21.78 23.64 16.88
N ILE A 210 -20.80 22.73 16.82
CA ILE A 210 -19.87 22.42 17.90
C ILE A 210 -19.05 23.68 18.27
N LYS A 211 -18.95 23.98 19.56
CA LYS A 211 -18.23 25.15 20.08
C LYS A 211 -16.99 24.79 20.87
N SER A 212 -16.91 23.57 21.39
CA SER A 212 -15.75 23.10 22.16
C SER A 212 -15.32 21.68 21.73
N ALA A 213 -14.02 21.48 21.58
CA ALA A 213 -13.45 20.20 21.18
C ALA A 213 -12.27 19.81 22.06
N GLY A 214 -12.00 18.52 22.15
CA GLY A 214 -10.81 17.92 22.72
C GLY A 214 -10.08 17.07 21.70
N PHE A 215 -8.84 16.69 22.00
CA PHE A 215 -8.03 15.84 21.15
C PHE A 215 -7.38 14.72 21.96
N ILE A 216 -7.52 13.49 21.51
CA ILE A 216 -6.97 12.31 22.16
C ILE A 216 -6.08 11.56 21.15
N THR A 217 -4.81 11.37 21.50
CA THR A 217 -3.84 10.64 20.67
C THR A 217 -2.91 9.77 21.51
N ASN A 218 -2.21 8.86 20.84
CA ASN A 218 -1.25 7.99 21.49
C ASN A 218 0.04 8.74 21.89
N ASP A 219 0.48 8.57 23.13
CA ASP A 219 1.80 9.01 23.60
C ASP A 219 2.83 7.90 23.36
N ASP A 220 3.37 7.90 22.15
CA ASP A 220 4.43 6.98 21.76
C ASP A 220 5.82 7.65 21.74
N GLY A 221 5.95 8.80 22.40
CA GLY A 221 7.19 9.56 22.51
C GLY A 221 7.61 10.28 21.22
N ARG A 222 6.71 10.46 20.26
CA ARG A 222 7.03 11.05 18.95
C ARG A 222 6.75 12.55 18.91
N LEU A 223 7.67 13.30 18.33
CA LEU A 223 7.48 14.74 18.06
C LEU A 223 6.27 15.03 17.15
N ASP A 224 5.83 14.05 16.34
CA ASP A 224 4.71 14.20 15.41
C ASP A 224 3.36 14.33 16.15
N ASN A 225 3.22 13.77 17.33
CA ASN A 225 1.99 13.86 18.13
C ASN A 225 1.69 15.33 18.54
N LEU A 226 2.71 16.05 18.97
CA LEU A 226 2.57 17.48 19.29
C LEU A 226 2.21 18.30 18.04
N SER A 227 2.79 18.00 16.89
CA SER A 227 2.46 18.72 15.65
C SER A 227 1.02 18.46 15.19
N ARG A 228 0.45 17.26 15.48
CA ARG A 228 -0.96 16.94 15.19
C ARG A 228 -1.90 17.72 16.12
N VAL A 229 -1.62 17.73 17.41
CA VAL A 229 -2.38 18.52 18.39
C VAL A 229 -2.40 19.98 17.96
N ASN A 230 -1.23 20.55 17.67
CA ASN A 230 -1.10 21.95 17.27
C ASN A 230 -1.88 22.25 15.99
N TYR A 231 -1.78 21.41 14.95
CA TYR A 231 -2.49 21.61 13.72
C TYR A 231 -4.02 21.55 13.90
N PHE A 232 -4.52 20.57 14.66
CA PHE A 232 -5.95 20.48 15.00
C PHE A 232 -6.42 21.71 15.77
N THR A 233 -5.66 22.12 16.80
CA THR A 233 -5.97 23.29 17.61
C THR A 233 -6.00 24.58 16.79
N GLU A 234 -5.07 24.75 15.84
CA GLU A 234 -5.05 25.89 14.92
C GLU A 234 -6.29 25.91 13.98
N CYS A 235 -6.65 24.73 13.45
CA CYS A 235 -7.86 24.62 12.61
C CYS A 235 -9.12 24.96 13.40
N CYS A 236 -9.26 24.43 14.62
CA CYS A 236 -10.37 24.74 15.52
C CYS A 236 -10.43 26.24 15.86
N ALA A 237 -9.31 26.85 16.22
CA ALA A 237 -9.25 28.29 16.56
C ALA A 237 -9.68 29.17 15.37
N LYS A 238 -9.23 28.84 14.16
CA LYS A 238 -9.68 29.54 12.92
C LYS A 238 -11.19 29.39 12.67
N ALA A 239 -11.76 28.28 13.08
CA ALA A 239 -13.20 27.97 12.95
C ALA A 239 -14.04 28.46 14.13
N GLY A 240 -13.46 29.12 15.14
CA GLY A 240 -14.16 29.60 16.34
C GLY A 240 -14.54 28.48 17.32
N ILE A 241 -13.87 27.33 17.26
CA ILE A 241 -14.05 26.20 18.18
C ILE A 241 -12.96 26.26 19.26
N THR A 242 -13.35 26.24 20.54
CA THR A 242 -12.42 26.28 21.65
C THR A 242 -11.84 24.89 21.93
N VAL A 243 -10.52 24.80 21.99
CA VAL A 243 -9.80 23.59 22.44
C VAL A 243 -9.00 23.95 23.69
N ALA A 244 -9.50 23.52 24.85
CA ALA A 244 -8.82 23.80 26.10
C ALA A 244 -7.65 22.80 26.33
N PRO A 245 -6.49 23.24 26.85
CA PRO A 245 -5.33 22.37 27.02
C PRO A 245 -5.60 21.11 27.86
N GLN A 246 -6.47 21.19 28.88
CA GLN A 246 -6.88 20.04 29.68
C GLN A 246 -7.69 18.97 28.91
N HIS A 247 -8.20 19.31 27.72
CA HIS A 247 -8.92 18.40 26.82
C HIS A 247 -8.02 17.84 25.71
N CYS A 248 -6.71 18.12 25.71
CA CYS A 248 -5.73 17.53 24.81
C CYS A 248 -4.95 16.45 25.54
N TRP A 249 -5.24 15.20 25.22
CA TRP A 249 -4.67 14.05 25.94
C TRP A 249 -3.70 13.27 25.07
N LEU A 250 -2.47 13.10 25.57
CA LEU A 250 -1.52 12.13 25.08
C LEU A 250 -1.57 10.95 26.04
N LEU A 251 -2.00 9.79 25.56
CA LEU A 251 -2.23 8.60 26.37
C LEU A 251 -1.43 7.42 25.82
N ASN A 252 -0.92 6.57 26.69
CA ASN A 252 -0.48 5.26 26.24
C ASN A 252 -1.74 4.40 26.02
N LEU A 253 -2.06 4.16 24.75
CA LEU A 253 -3.27 3.45 24.35
C LEU A 253 -3.12 1.93 24.41
N SER A 254 -2.11 1.36 25.10
CA SER A 254 -2.07 -0.08 25.33
C SER A 254 -3.24 -0.52 26.21
N PRO A 255 -3.82 -1.72 25.97
CA PRO A 255 -4.99 -2.21 26.69
C PRO A 255 -4.82 -2.20 28.22
N GLU A 256 -3.58 -2.43 28.71
CA GLU A 256 -3.27 -2.49 30.13
C GLU A 256 -3.25 -1.11 30.81
N LYS A 257 -2.99 -0.03 30.05
CA LYS A 257 -2.74 1.32 30.59
C LYS A 257 -3.81 2.33 30.26
N VAL A 258 -4.53 2.13 29.15
CA VAL A 258 -5.48 3.13 28.64
C VAL A 258 -6.58 3.46 29.63
N GLN A 259 -7.13 2.45 30.31
CA GLN A 259 -8.22 2.61 31.25
C GLN A 259 -7.80 3.44 32.48
N GLU A 260 -6.64 3.12 33.07
CA GLU A 260 -6.11 3.87 34.24
C GLU A 260 -5.86 5.33 33.90
N GLN A 261 -5.24 5.59 32.73
CA GLN A 261 -4.95 6.95 32.30
C GLN A 261 -6.23 7.74 31.97
N LEU A 262 -7.22 7.13 31.31
CA LEU A 262 -8.51 7.76 31.06
C LEU A 262 -9.23 8.09 32.35
N SER A 263 -9.24 7.16 33.32
CA SER A 263 -9.85 7.38 34.64
C SER A 263 -9.20 8.58 35.34
N LEU A 264 -7.85 8.67 35.32
CA LEU A 264 -7.12 9.81 35.90
C LEU A 264 -7.48 11.13 35.17
N LYS A 265 -7.56 11.12 33.84
CA LYS A 265 -7.92 12.32 33.06
C LYS A 265 -9.34 12.79 33.40
N PHE A 266 -10.33 11.90 33.35
CA PHE A 266 -11.71 12.25 33.67
C PHE A 266 -11.90 12.70 35.12
N SER A 267 -11.18 12.11 36.09
CA SER A 267 -11.28 12.50 37.50
C SER A 267 -10.84 13.95 37.80
N THR A 268 -10.05 14.53 36.91
CA THR A 268 -9.54 15.93 37.06
C THR A 268 -10.43 16.95 36.37
N LEU A 269 -11.42 16.51 35.57
CA LEU A 269 -12.28 17.42 34.83
C LEU A 269 -13.48 17.88 35.61
N THR A 270 -13.77 19.17 35.49
CA THR A 270 -15.03 19.79 35.97
C THR A 270 -16.08 19.86 34.84
N SER A 271 -15.66 19.80 33.58
CA SER A 271 -16.50 19.79 32.37
C SER A 271 -15.75 19.10 31.25
N VAL A 272 -16.49 18.54 30.30
CA VAL A 272 -15.98 17.93 29.07
C VAL A 272 -16.27 18.83 27.85
N PRO A 273 -15.50 18.74 26.77
CA PRO A 273 -15.85 19.41 25.52
C PRO A 273 -17.06 18.71 24.88
N GLU A 274 -17.76 19.40 23.97
CA GLU A 274 -18.90 18.82 23.23
C GLU A 274 -18.48 17.61 22.37
N ILE A 275 -17.21 17.57 21.92
CA ILE A 275 -16.68 16.48 21.11
C ILE A 275 -15.20 16.22 21.39
N PHE A 276 -14.81 14.95 21.44
CA PHE A 276 -13.41 14.56 21.35
C PHE A 276 -13.08 14.00 19.98
N PHE A 277 -12.05 14.53 19.35
CA PHE A 277 -11.42 13.92 18.20
C PHE A 277 -10.41 12.87 18.66
N CYS A 278 -10.66 11.61 18.36
CA CYS A 278 -9.75 10.50 18.65
C CYS A 278 -8.92 10.21 17.41
N ASP A 279 -7.61 10.46 17.47
CA ASP A 279 -6.67 10.16 16.38
C ASP A 279 -6.50 8.64 16.17
N HIS A 280 -6.87 7.86 17.21
CA HIS A 280 -6.97 6.40 17.18
C HIS A 280 -8.37 5.98 17.63
N SER A 281 -9.09 5.25 16.80
CA SER A 281 -10.44 4.80 17.12
C SER A 281 -10.48 3.63 18.11
N SER A 282 -9.34 2.95 18.35
CA SER A 282 -9.24 1.77 19.22
C SER A 282 -9.59 2.01 20.69
N CYS A 283 -9.53 3.25 21.18
CA CYS A 283 -9.83 3.58 22.58
C CYS A 283 -11.19 4.27 22.78
N MET A 284 -12.03 4.32 21.75
CA MET A 284 -13.29 5.08 21.84
C MET A 284 -14.28 4.44 22.82
N ASP A 285 -14.31 3.11 22.91
CA ASP A 285 -15.15 2.37 23.86
C ASP A 285 -14.73 2.67 25.31
N GLU A 286 -13.43 2.65 25.56
CA GLU A 286 -12.86 2.97 26.87
C GLU A 286 -13.15 4.40 27.29
N ILE A 287 -13.07 5.35 26.33
CA ILE A 287 -13.42 6.77 26.56
C ILE A 287 -14.89 6.90 26.98
N CYS A 288 -15.79 6.20 26.29
CA CYS A 288 -17.22 6.20 26.63
C CYS A 288 -17.45 5.61 28.04
N LEU A 289 -16.83 4.46 28.35
CA LEU A 289 -16.98 3.79 29.63
C LEU A 289 -16.44 4.65 30.78
N GLU A 290 -15.24 5.18 30.66
CA GLU A 290 -14.63 6.00 31.72
C GLU A 290 -15.33 7.36 31.88
N GLY A 291 -15.74 8.00 30.77
CA GLY A 291 -16.57 9.19 30.84
C GLY A 291 -17.83 8.95 31.65
N ASN A 292 -18.59 7.88 31.34
CA ASN A 292 -19.81 7.52 32.06
C ASN A 292 -19.55 7.23 33.56
N ARG A 293 -18.45 6.53 33.92
CA ARG A 293 -18.06 6.26 35.29
C ARG A 293 -17.81 7.53 36.10
N HIS A 294 -17.29 8.58 35.45
CA HIS A 294 -17.02 9.86 36.07
C HIS A 294 -18.16 10.88 35.94
N GLY A 295 -19.36 10.41 35.51
CA GLY A 295 -20.58 11.23 35.44
C GLY A 295 -20.76 12.03 34.17
N PHE A 296 -19.89 11.90 33.19
CA PHE A 296 -20.00 12.51 31.86
C PHE A 296 -20.58 11.51 30.88
N MET A 297 -21.86 11.67 30.54
CA MET A 297 -22.59 10.71 29.71
C MET A 297 -22.30 10.92 28.23
N TYR A 298 -21.76 9.88 27.57
CA TYR A 298 -21.61 9.87 26.12
C TYR A 298 -22.96 10.06 25.42
N GLY A 299 -23.00 10.89 24.39
CA GLY A 299 -24.21 11.24 23.64
C GLY A 299 -25.07 12.34 24.26
N ARG A 300 -24.83 12.69 25.54
CA ARG A 300 -25.48 13.82 26.22
C ARG A 300 -24.49 14.97 26.50
N ASP A 301 -23.37 14.66 27.18
CA ASP A 301 -22.41 15.66 27.64
C ASP A 301 -21.25 15.81 26.66
N PHE A 302 -20.89 14.74 25.96
CA PHE A 302 -19.89 14.73 24.90
C PHE A 302 -20.18 13.68 23.83
N THR A 303 -19.56 13.87 22.67
CA THR A 303 -19.54 12.92 21.54
C THR A 303 -18.12 12.61 21.13
N LEU A 304 -17.95 11.64 20.21
CA LEU A 304 -16.65 11.25 19.65
C LEU A 304 -16.64 11.39 18.15
N THR A 305 -15.46 11.66 17.59
CA THR A 305 -15.20 11.62 16.16
C THR A 305 -13.79 11.10 15.89
N ALA A 306 -13.55 10.62 14.67
CA ALA A 306 -12.25 10.07 14.27
C ALA A 306 -11.95 10.33 12.78
N ILE A 307 -10.72 10.06 12.39
CA ILE A 307 -10.32 9.88 10.99
C ILE A 307 -9.91 8.41 10.84
N CYS A 308 -10.71 7.61 10.16
CA CYS A 308 -10.52 6.16 10.09
C CYS A 308 -11.09 5.55 8.80
N SER A 309 -10.87 4.26 8.57
CA SER A 309 -11.44 3.56 7.41
C SER A 309 -12.90 3.13 7.59
N GLY A 310 -13.43 3.23 8.80
CA GLY A 310 -14.78 2.80 9.13
C GLY A 310 -14.95 1.29 9.43
N ALA A 311 -13.95 0.48 9.12
CA ALA A 311 -14.03 -0.97 9.30
C ALA A 311 -13.98 -1.43 10.77
N THR A 312 -13.43 -0.60 11.66
CA THR A 312 -13.18 -0.92 13.08
C THR A 312 -14.28 -0.52 14.05
N MET A 313 -15.36 0.06 13.54
CA MET A 313 -16.30 0.82 14.35
C MET A 313 -17.62 0.07 14.60
N ASN A 314 -17.60 -1.26 14.76
CA ASN A 314 -18.81 -2.07 14.88
C ASN A 314 -19.43 -2.06 16.28
N ASN A 315 -18.72 -1.60 17.31
CA ASN A 315 -19.10 -1.75 18.72
C ASN A 315 -19.44 -0.44 19.44
N LEU A 316 -19.35 0.73 18.79
CA LEU A 316 -19.64 1.99 19.46
C LEU A 316 -21.14 2.16 19.73
N PRO A 317 -21.52 2.51 20.97
CA PRO A 317 -22.88 2.83 21.31
C PRO A 317 -23.29 4.17 20.71
N SER A 318 -24.40 4.23 20.04
CA SER A 318 -25.11 5.41 19.51
C SER A 318 -24.31 6.33 18.56
N SER A 319 -24.95 7.24 17.88
CA SER A 319 -24.48 8.03 16.74
C SER A 319 -23.08 8.67 16.92
N TYR A 320 -22.11 8.24 16.16
CA TYR A 320 -20.86 8.97 15.93
C TYR A 320 -20.68 9.20 14.42
N TRP A 321 -19.86 10.16 14.07
CA TRP A 321 -19.47 10.45 12.71
C TRP A 321 -17.95 10.49 12.58
N TYR A 322 -17.44 10.29 11.36
CA TYR A 322 -16.00 10.23 11.14
C TYR A 322 -15.64 10.63 9.71
N VAL A 323 -14.41 11.06 9.51
CA VAL A 323 -13.83 11.24 8.18
C VAL A 323 -13.26 9.92 7.71
N ARG A 324 -13.78 9.43 6.58
CA ARG A 324 -13.39 8.13 6.03
C ARG A 324 -12.09 8.22 5.24
N ILE A 325 -11.11 7.40 5.59
CA ILE A 325 -9.91 7.18 4.79
C ILE A 325 -10.23 6.13 3.70
N PRO A 326 -10.05 6.44 2.39
CA PRO A 326 -10.41 5.54 1.31
C PRO A 326 -9.35 4.45 1.09
N ARG A 327 -9.15 3.57 2.07
CA ARG A 327 -8.10 2.55 2.08
C ARG A 327 -8.22 1.56 0.92
N PHE A 328 -9.44 1.16 0.57
CA PHE A 328 -9.67 0.27 -0.56
C PHE A 328 -9.22 0.92 -1.87
N GLU A 329 -9.64 2.14 -2.12
CA GLU A 329 -9.28 2.90 -3.32
C GLU A 329 -7.77 3.18 -3.38
N MET A 330 -7.15 3.43 -2.23
CA MET A 330 -5.69 3.58 -2.13
C MET A 330 -4.98 2.31 -2.62
N GLY A 331 -5.39 1.13 -2.15
CA GLY A 331 -4.82 -0.13 -2.58
C GLY A 331 -5.02 -0.40 -4.07
N ARG A 332 -6.26 -0.22 -4.56
CA ARG A 332 -6.62 -0.40 -5.97
C ARG A 332 -5.82 0.52 -6.91
N ASN A 333 -5.74 1.81 -6.56
CA ASN A 333 -5.02 2.79 -7.36
C ASN A 333 -3.48 2.61 -7.28
N THR A 334 -2.96 2.04 -6.20
CA THR A 334 -1.54 1.69 -6.10
C THR A 334 -1.12 0.73 -7.21
N VAL A 335 -1.91 -0.31 -7.46
CA VAL A 335 -1.63 -1.27 -8.55
C VAL A 335 -1.71 -0.58 -9.90
N LYS A 336 -2.76 0.21 -10.14
CA LYS A 336 -2.93 0.99 -11.38
C LYS A 336 -1.71 1.87 -11.67
N LEU A 337 -1.23 2.61 -10.68
CA LEU A 337 -0.06 3.48 -10.81
C LEU A 337 1.23 2.69 -11.06
N ALA A 338 1.42 1.58 -10.35
CA ALA A 338 2.58 0.73 -10.49
C ALA A 338 2.68 0.12 -11.90
N VAL A 339 1.57 -0.44 -12.41
CA VAL A 339 1.52 -1.02 -13.76
C VAL A 339 1.70 0.05 -14.83
N ALA A 340 1.14 1.25 -14.65
CA ALA A 340 1.34 2.37 -15.56
C ALA A 340 2.81 2.82 -15.61
N ALA A 341 3.48 2.86 -14.46
CA ALA A 341 4.90 3.22 -14.34
C ALA A 341 5.84 2.24 -15.06
N ARG A 342 5.50 0.93 -15.12
CA ARG A 342 6.27 -0.05 -15.91
C ARG A 342 6.30 0.29 -17.40
N LYS A 343 5.21 0.86 -17.93
CA LYS A 343 5.10 1.23 -19.35
C LYS A 343 5.90 2.49 -19.71
N SER A 344 6.30 3.26 -18.72
CA SER A 344 7.07 4.50 -18.87
C SER A 344 8.14 4.58 -17.79
N PRO A 345 9.28 3.85 -17.93
CA PRO A 345 10.39 3.91 -16.97
C PRO A 345 10.92 5.35 -16.90
N GLY A 346 10.84 5.95 -15.73
CA GLY A 346 11.18 7.37 -15.50
C GLY A 346 9.96 8.24 -15.11
N ALA A 347 8.74 7.73 -15.27
CA ALA A 347 7.51 8.39 -14.86
C ALA A 347 7.00 7.97 -13.48
N LEU A 348 7.79 7.27 -12.67
CA LEU A 348 7.46 7.06 -11.26
C LEU A 348 7.49 8.42 -10.58
N PRO A 349 6.35 8.95 -10.11
CA PRO A 349 6.37 10.17 -9.36
C PRO A 349 7.25 9.91 -8.12
N ALA A 350 8.22 10.79 -7.86
CA ALA A 350 9.05 10.73 -6.66
C ALA A 350 8.21 10.77 -5.38
N VAL A 351 6.98 11.28 -5.49
CA VAL A 351 5.96 11.32 -4.44
C VAL A 351 4.68 10.81 -5.06
N LEU A 352 4.12 9.73 -4.51
CA LEU A 352 2.79 9.25 -4.90
C LEU A 352 1.74 10.31 -4.52
N PRO A 353 0.69 10.49 -5.34
CA PRO A 353 -0.38 11.42 -5.00
C PRO A 353 -1.00 11.02 -3.65
N LEU A 354 -1.14 12.00 -2.76
CA LEU A 354 -1.87 11.83 -1.52
C LEU A 354 -3.34 11.57 -1.85
N TYR A 355 -3.94 10.64 -1.14
CA TYR A 355 -5.36 10.34 -1.29
C TYR A 355 -6.17 11.24 -0.36
N LEU A 356 -7.11 11.97 -0.92
CA LEU A 356 -8.01 12.82 -0.16
C LEU A 356 -9.13 11.96 0.47
N PRO A 357 -9.51 12.22 1.72
CA PRO A 357 -10.71 11.62 2.28
C PRO A 357 -11.94 12.12 1.53
N GLU A 358 -12.84 11.21 1.17
CA GLU A 358 -13.94 11.52 0.27
C GLU A 358 -15.18 12.05 1.00
N THR A 359 -15.45 11.53 2.19
CA THR A 359 -16.72 11.78 2.90
C THR A 359 -16.54 11.80 4.41
N VAL A 360 -17.45 12.56 5.05
CA VAL A 360 -17.75 12.44 6.47
C VAL A 360 -19.02 11.60 6.59
N GLU A 361 -18.96 10.49 7.32
CA GLU A 361 -20.09 9.59 7.53
C GLU A 361 -20.67 9.76 8.93
N ASP A 362 -22.01 9.72 9.01
CA ASP A 362 -22.76 9.70 10.27
C ASP A 362 -23.32 8.29 10.49
N LYS A 363 -22.74 7.55 11.42
CA LYS A 363 -23.18 6.22 11.73
C LYS A 363 -24.15 6.28 12.91
N ARG A 364 -25.43 6.09 12.63
CA ARG A 364 -26.46 5.90 13.65
C ARG A 364 -26.66 4.43 13.89
N ILE A 365 -26.45 3.99 15.10
CA ILE A 365 -26.89 2.67 15.51
C ILE A 365 -28.41 2.79 15.70
N LEU A 366 -29.17 2.18 14.80
CA LEU A 366 -30.56 1.92 15.01
C LEU A 366 -30.65 0.90 16.15
N LEU A 367 -31.10 1.35 17.32
CA LEU A 367 -31.49 0.47 18.42
C LEU A 367 -32.79 -0.25 18.07
#